data_c9d560cd289d6c085dc014e570014ba4
#
_entry.id   c9d560cd289d6c085dc014e570014ba4
#
_cell.length_a   1.000
_cell.length_b   1.000
_cell.length_c   1.000
_cell.angle_alpha   90.00
_cell.angle_beta   90.00
_cell.angle_gamma   90.00
#
_symmetry.space_group_name_H-M   'P 1'
#
loop_
_entity.id
_entity.type
_entity.pdbx_description
1 polymer ?
#
loop_
_entity_poly.entity_id
_entity_poly.type
_entity_poly.pdbx_seq_one_letter_code
_entity_poly.pdbx_strand_id
1 'polypeptide(L)'
;NTHWHGDHTGGNNNFGSEGTIIVAHENVLQRMSTDQVNVNRTTKASPKAAWPVITFTEDMKVHFNGEDIAMVHIHNAHTDGDALVYFTNANVLHMGDTFFNGRFPFIDLGSGGSVQGLIDAISKAMMIVDDETKIIPGHGSLGTKADLIKYHRVVVAVFEGVKEAIASG
;
A
#
# COMPACT_ATOMS: atom_id res chain seq x y z
N ASN A 1 2.37 -3.48 -8.33
CA ASN A 1 1.37 -2.61 -7.70
C ASN A 1 1.46 -2.72 -6.18
N THR A 2 1.26 -1.61 -5.47
CA THR A 2 1.25 -1.60 -4.01
C THR A 2 -0.06 -2.12 -3.43
N HIS A 3 -1.20 -1.91 -4.12
CA HIS A 3 -2.52 -2.41 -3.77
C HIS A 3 -3.47 -2.37 -4.99
N TRP A 4 -4.74 -2.73 -4.82
CA TRP A 4 -5.66 -2.99 -5.94
C TRP A 4 -6.45 -1.77 -6.46
N HIS A 5 -6.44 -0.61 -5.81
CA HIS A 5 -7.25 0.54 -6.21
C HIS A 5 -6.90 1.07 -7.61
N GLY A 6 -7.91 1.65 -8.26
CA GLY A 6 -7.85 2.00 -9.67
C GLY A 6 -6.83 3.07 -10.03
N ASP A 7 -6.52 3.99 -9.13
CA ASP A 7 -5.47 5.02 -9.30
C ASP A 7 -4.04 4.44 -9.23
N HIS A 8 -3.89 3.21 -8.68
CA HIS A 8 -2.62 2.46 -8.64
C HIS A 8 -2.53 1.34 -9.68
N THR A 9 -3.67 0.88 -10.21
CA THR A 9 -3.74 -0.22 -11.18
C THR A 9 -4.30 0.19 -12.55
N GLY A 10 -4.77 1.43 -12.70
CA GLY A 10 -5.46 1.89 -13.91
C GLY A 10 -4.64 1.81 -15.20
N GLY A 11 -3.31 1.85 -15.10
CA GLY A 11 -2.41 1.65 -16.24
C GLY A 11 -2.15 0.18 -16.61
N ASN A 12 -2.48 -0.77 -15.72
CA ASN A 12 -2.10 -2.17 -15.87
C ASN A 12 -2.56 -2.79 -17.19
N ASN A 13 -3.80 -2.51 -17.63
CA ASN A 13 -4.32 -3.09 -18.85
C ASN A 13 -3.49 -2.72 -20.09
N ASN A 14 -3.05 -1.47 -20.17
CA ASN A 14 -2.21 -1.02 -21.27
C ASN A 14 -0.82 -1.66 -21.21
N PHE A 15 -0.18 -1.61 -20.04
CA PHE A 15 1.15 -2.20 -19.85
C PHE A 15 1.13 -3.72 -20.03
N GLY A 16 0.15 -4.44 -19.47
CA GLY A 16 0.05 -5.88 -19.59
C GLY A 16 -0.25 -6.34 -21.01
N SER A 17 -1.02 -5.56 -21.80
CA SER A 17 -1.26 -5.85 -23.22
C SER A 17 0.02 -5.75 -24.06
N GLU A 18 1.00 -4.97 -23.63
CA GLU A 18 2.33 -4.86 -24.23
C GLU A 18 3.35 -5.85 -23.65
N GLY A 19 2.89 -6.80 -22.83
CA GLY A 19 3.74 -7.85 -22.26
C GLY A 19 4.52 -7.45 -21.00
N THR A 20 4.22 -6.32 -20.37
CA THR A 20 4.84 -5.92 -19.11
C THR A 20 4.46 -6.90 -17.99
N ILE A 21 5.44 -7.35 -17.22
CA ILE A 21 5.23 -8.19 -16.05
C ILE A 21 4.70 -7.35 -14.90
N ILE A 22 3.46 -7.64 -14.49
CA ILE A 22 2.82 -7.00 -13.33
C ILE A 22 3.01 -7.88 -12.12
N VAL A 23 3.54 -7.30 -11.03
CA VAL A 23 3.79 -7.99 -9.76
C VAL A 23 2.95 -7.34 -8.67
N ALA A 24 2.29 -8.13 -7.83
CA ALA A 24 1.52 -7.64 -6.68
C ALA A 24 1.29 -8.75 -5.64
N HIS A 25 0.73 -8.40 -4.48
CA HIS A 25 0.23 -9.38 -3.52
C HIS A 25 -0.93 -10.20 -4.10
N GLU A 26 -1.09 -11.46 -3.66
CA GLU A 26 -2.13 -12.37 -4.17
C GLU A 26 -3.54 -11.80 -4.02
N ASN A 27 -3.84 -11.09 -2.93
CA ASN A 27 -5.13 -10.44 -2.72
C ASN A 27 -5.43 -9.36 -3.77
N VAL A 28 -4.40 -8.70 -4.34
CA VAL A 28 -4.58 -7.76 -5.45
C VAL A 28 -5.08 -8.50 -6.69
N LEU A 29 -4.49 -9.66 -7.02
CA LEU A 29 -4.97 -10.50 -8.11
C LEU A 29 -6.41 -10.95 -7.85
N GLN A 30 -6.72 -11.44 -6.65
CA GLN A 30 -8.07 -11.89 -6.29
C GLN A 30 -9.09 -10.76 -6.46
N ARG A 31 -8.80 -9.55 -6.00
CA ARG A 31 -9.70 -8.40 -6.13
C ARG A 31 -9.84 -7.92 -7.56
N MET A 32 -8.75 -7.89 -8.33
CA MET A 32 -8.80 -7.46 -9.73
C MET A 32 -9.46 -8.49 -10.66
N SER A 33 -9.45 -9.77 -10.31
CA SER A 33 -10.01 -10.85 -11.12
C SER A 33 -11.48 -11.16 -10.85
N THR A 34 -12.08 -10.54 -9.83
CA THR A 34 -13.48 -10.76 -9.43
C THR A 34 -14.24 -9.44 -9.26
N ASP A 35 -15.57 -9.48 -9.40
CA ASP A 35 -16.41 -8.32 -9.11
C ASP A 35 -16.33 -8.00 -7.61
N GLN A 36 -16.02 -6.74 -7.28
CA GLN A 36 -15.99 -6.24 -5.90
C GLN A 36 -17.31 -5.54 -5.59
N VAL A 37 -18.11 -6.09 -4.67
CA VAL A 37 -19.43 -5.58 -4.32
C VAL A 37 -19.38 -4.92 -2.95
N ASN A 38 -19.59 -3.62 -2.90
CA ASN A 38 -19.80 -2.84 -1.69
C ASN A 38 -21.26 -2.38 -1.59
N VAL A 39 -21.66 -1.89 -0.42
CA VAL A 39 -23.06 -1.45 -0.15
C VAL A 39 -23.60 -0.49 -1.22
N ASN A 40 -22.77 0.39 -1.78
CA ASN A 40 -23.18 1.45 -2.69
C ASN A 40 -22.60 1.31 -4.12
N ARG A 41 -21.76 0.33 -4.38
CA ARG A 41 -21.04 0.22 -5.66
C ARG A 41 -20.58 -1.20 -5.95
N THR A 42 -20.70 -1.58 -7.22
CA THR A 42 -20.02 -2.76 -7.78
C THR A 42 -18.90 -2.29 -8.69
N THR A 43 -17.66 -2.67 -8.37
CA THR A 43 -16.52 -2.52 -9.26
C THR A 43 -16.33 -3.82 -10.00
N LYS A 44 -16.44 -3.79 -11.33
CA LYS A 44 -16.28 -4.98 -12.17
C LYS A 44 -14.84 -5.48 -12.16
N ALA A 45 -14.68 -6.80 -12.34
CA ALA A 45 -13.39 -7.41 -12.55
C ALA A 45 -12.62 -6.70 -13.68
N SER A 46 -11.34 -6.49 -13.48
CA SER A 46 -10.45 -5.89 -14.48
C SER A 46 -10.24 -6.84 -15.67
N PRO A 47 -9.93 -6.33 -16.88
CA PRO A 47 -9.52 -7.17 -17.99
C PRO A 47 -8.31 -8.04 -17.62
N LYS A 48 -8.23 -9.26 -18.19
CA LYS A 48 -7.17 -10.23 -17.86
C LYS A 48 -5.75 -9.67 -18.06
N ALA A 49 -5.56 -8.81 -19.06
CA ALA A 49 -4.26 -8.16 -19.31
C ALA A 49 -3.81 -7.25 -18.16
N ALA A 50 -4.75 -6.79 -17.31
CA ALA A 50 -4.43 -5.95 -16.15
C ALA A 50 -4.01 -6.74 -14.90
N TRP A 51 -4.15 -8.08 -14.92
CA TRP A 51 -3.92 -8.88 -13.72
C TRP A 51 -2.43 -9.05 -13.43
N PRO A 52 -2.03 -9.04 -12.15
CA PRO A 52 -0.69 -9.49 -11.78
C PRO A 52 -0.42 -10.92 -12.28
N VAL A 53 0.73 -11.13 -12.90
CA VAL A 53 1.17 -12.44 -13.40
C VAL A 53 2.18 -13.10 -12.48
N ILE A 54 2.81 -12.31 -11.60
CA ILE A 54 3.64 -12.79 -10.49
C ILE A 54 3.00 -12.29 -9.20
N THR A 55 2.67 -13.21 -8.30
CA THR A 55 2.09 -12.87 -7.00
C THR A 55 2.95 -13.39 -5.86
N PHE A 56 2.84 -12.75 -4.70
CA PHE A 56 3.46 -13.17 -3.44
C PHE A 56 2.43 -13.06 -2.31
N THR A 57 2.65 -13.80 -1.21
CA THR A 57 1.77 -13.83 -0.03
C THR A 57 2.35 -13.14 1.18
N GLU A 58 3.68 -13.07 1.29
CA GLU A 58 4.39 -12.42 2.40
C GLU A 58 5.41 -11.42 1.85
N ASP A 59 6.65 -11.82 1.73
CA ASP A 59 7.73 -10.98 1.23
C ASP A 59 8.28 -11.56 -0.08
N MET A 60 8.75 -10.67 -0.95
CA MET A 60 9.39 -11.05 -2.20
C MET A 60 10.58 -10.14 -2.47
N LYS A 61 11.64 -10.67 -3.07
CA LYS A 61 12.77 -9.87 -3.56
C LYS A 61 12.99 -10.14 -5.04
N VAL A 62 13.20 -9.07 -5.80
CA VAL A 62 13.54 -9.11 -7.23
C VAL A 62 14.88 -8.42 -7.44
N HIS A 63 15.78 -9.06 -8.19
CA HIS A 63 17.06 -8.49 -8.61
C HIS A 63 16.94 -8.08 -10.08
N PHE A 64 16.90 -6.79 -10.35
CA PHE A 64 16.65 -6.27 -11.69
C PHE A 64 17.37 -4.95 -11.94
N ASN A 65 18.04 -4.81 -13.09
CA ASN A 65 18.80 -3.61 -13.49
C ASN A 65 19.82 -3.12 -12.45
N GLY A 66 20.48 -4.05 -11.74
CA GLY A 66 21.43 -3.70 -10.68
C GLY A 66 20.79 -3.21 -9.38
N GLU A 67 19.47 -3.33 -9.26
CA GLU A 67 18.70 -2.96 -8.08
C GLU A 67 18.19 -4.22 -7.35
N ASP A 68 18.21 -4.16 -6.03
CA ASP A 68 17.55 -5.13 -5.17
C ASP A 68 16.21 -4.53 -4.70
N ILE A 69 15.11 -5.09 -5.19
CA ILE A 69 13.75 -4.60 -4.92
C ILE A 69 13.09 -5.54 -3.93
N ALA A 70 12.97 -5.11 -2.68
CA ALA A 70 12.22 -5.85 -1.66
C ALA A 70 10.75 -5.41 -1.66
N MET A 71 9.85 -6.37 -1.77
CA MET A 71 8.41 -6.17 -1.63
C MET A 71 7.96 -6.86 -0.34
N VAL A 72 7.34 -6.11 0.55
CA VAL A 72 6.97 -6.56 1.89
C VAL A 72 5.47 -6.40 2.06
N HIS A 73 4.75 -7.50 2.26
CA HIS A 73 3.32 -7.46 2.52
C HIS A 73 3.01 -6.81 3.86
N ILE A 74 1.95 -6.02 3.88
CA ILE A 74 1.40 -5.40 5.09
C ILE A 74 -0.03 -5.87 5.27
N HIS A 75 -0.26 -6.57 6.38
CA HIS A 75 -1.57 -7.12 6.69
C HIS A 75 -2.55 -6.02 7.08
N ASN A 76 -3.70 -5.97 6.39
CA ASN A 76 -4.90 -5.23 6.80
C ASN A 76 -4.65 -3.75 7.16
N ALA A 77 -3.84 -3.01 6.36
CA ALA A 77 -3.57 -1.59 6.57
C ALA A 77 -4.58 -0.70 5.83
N HIS A 78 -4.24 -0.20 4.63
CA HIS A 78 -5.16 0.53 3.76
C HIS A 78 -6.15 -0.44 3.08
N THR A 79 -5.64 -1.61 2.64
CA THR A 79 -6.39 -2.77 2.14
C THR A 79 -5.80 -4.05 2.74
N ASP A 80 -6.25 -5.22 2.27
CA ASP A 80 -5.69 -6.53 2.63
C ASP A 80 -4.56 -6.99 1.68
N GLY A 81 -4.25 -6.23 0.65
CA GLY A 81 -3.24 -6.54 -0.35
C GLY A 81 -2.08 -5.55 -0.40
N ASP A 82 -1.91 -4.72 0.63
CA ASP A 82 -0.90 -3.67 0.63
C ASP A 82 0.53 -4.22 0.64
N ALA A 83 1.41 -3.56 -0.08
CA ALA A 83 2.84 -3.87 -0.10
C ALA A 83 3.68 -2.60 -0.05
N LEU A 84 4.72 -2.64 0.78
CA LEU A 84 5.85 -1.70 0.70
C LEU A 84 6.81 -2.20 -0.37
N VAL A 85 7.34 -1.29 -1.20
CA VAL A 85 8.32 -1.61 -2.24
C VAL A 85 9.59 -0.81 -1.98
N TYR A 86 10.65 -1.48 -1.57
CA TYR A 86 11.91 -0.87 -1.21
C TYR A 86 13.01 -1.16 -2.24
N PHE A 87 13.47 -0.11 -2.91
CA PHE A 87 14.61 -0.11 -3.80
C PHE A 87 15.86 0.12 -2.97
N THR A 88 16.53 -0.97 -2.59
CA THR A 88 17.53 -0.93 -1.50
C THR A 88 18.80 -0.17 -1.87
N ASN A 89 19.27 -0.30 -3.12
CA ASN A 89 20.48 0.40 -3.58
C ASN A 89 20.23 1.90 -3.81
N ALA A 90 19.04 2.24 -4.32
CA ALA A 90 18.61 3.63 -4.52
C ALA A 90 18.17 4.32 -3.22
N ASN A 91 17.97 3.56 -2.14
CA ASN A 91 17.41 4.00 -0.86
C ASN A 91 16.06 4.73 -1.02
N VAL A 92 15.13 4.10 -1.75
CA VAL A 92 13.78 4.64 -2.03
C VAL A 92 12.74 3.64 -1.56
N LEU A 93 11.84 4.07 -0.68
CA LEU A 93 10.70 3.28 -0.20
C LEU A 93 9.40 3.82 -0.80
N HIS A 94 8.67 3.00 -1.57
CA HIS A 94 7.30 3.31 -1.99
C HIS A 94 6.33 2.62 -1.04
N MET A 95 5.49 3.43 -0.38
CA MET A 95 4.57 2.95 0.65
C MET A 95 3.13 2.76 0.16
N GLY A 96 2.81 3.15 -1.07
CA GLY A 96 1.40 3.18 -1.51
C GLY A 96 0.53 3.96 -0.52
N ASP A 97 -0.71 3.54 -0.37
CA ASP A 97 -1.71 4.21 0.47
C ASP A 97 -1.60 3.89 1.96
N THR A 98 -0.51 3.24 2.38
CA THR A 98 -0.14 3.20 3.80
C THR A 98 0.52 4.50 4.28
N PHE A 99 0.84 5.42 3.36
CA PHE A 99 1.35 6.76 3.67
C PHE A 99 0.68 7.84 2.81
N PHE A 100 -0.01 8.79 3.48
CA PHE A 100 -0.59 10.00 2.90
C PHE A 100 0.18 11.21 3.41
N ASN A 101 1.13 11.72 2.64
CA ASN A 101 1.95 12.83 3.11
C ASN A 101 1.17 14.15 3.10
N GLY A 102 0.98 14.73 4.30
CA GLY A 102 0.26 15.97 4.51
C GLY A 102 -1.28 15.84 4.45
N ARG A 103 -1.82 14.61 4.53
CA ARG A 103 -3.27 14.33 4.49
C ARG A 103 -3.64 13.28 5.54
N PHE A 104 -4.93 13.22 5.90
CA PHE A 104 -5.46 12.07 6.63
C PHE A 104 -5.54 10.84 5.72
N PRO A 105 -5.33 9.64 6.27
CA PRO A 105 -5.46 8.41 5.51
C PRO A 105 -6.91 8.14 5.11
N PHE A 106 -7.08 7.53 3.94
CA PHE A 106 -8.25 6.73 3.63
C PHE A 106 -7.94 5.28 3.99
N ILE A 107 -8.86 4.59 4.66
CA ILE A 107 -8.73 3.17 5.02
C ILE A 107 -9.93 2.45 4.44
N ASP A 108 -9.70 1.53 3.50
CA ASP A 108 -10.78 0.76 2.87
C ASP A 108 -11.17 -0.44 3.74
N LEU A 109 -12.08 -0.20 4.68
CA LEU A 109 -12.61 -1.26 5.54
C LEU A 109 -13.29 -2.37 4.73
N GLY A 110 -13.92 -2.02 3.58
CA GLY A 110 -14.56 -2.98 2.68
C GLY A 110 -13.56 -3.91 1.99
N SER A 111 -12.32 -3.49 1.88
CA SER A 111 -11.20 -4.28 1.36
C SER A 111 -10.27 -4.80 2.45
N GLY A 112 -10.76 -4.92 3.68
CA GLY A 112 -10.01 -5.53 4.79
C GLY A 112 -8.98 -4.60 5.44
N GLY A 113 -8.99 -3.30 5.15
CA GLY A 113 -8.13 -2.32 5.81
C GLY A 113 -8.51 -2.09 7.28
N SER A 114 -7.57 -1.60 8.08
CA SER A 114 -7.79 -1.23 9.48
C SER A 114 -6.85 -0.13 9.95
N VAL A 115 -7.27 0.64 10.95
CA VAL A 115 -6.42 1.68 11.53
C VAL A 115 -5.22 1.08 12.25
N GLN A 116 -5.40 -0.05 12.94
CA GLN A 116 -4.29 -0.74 13.60
C GLN A 116 -3.27 -1.24 12.58
N GLY A 117 -3.72 -1.90 11.51
CA GLY A 117 -2.82 -2.35 10.44
C GLY A 117 -2.08 -1.19 9.76
N LEU A 118 -2.71 -0.02 9.62
CA LEU A 118 -2.03 1.17 9.12
C LEU A 118 -0.93 1.64 10.08
N ILE A 119 -1.17 1.65 11.39
CA ILE A 119 -0.15 1.98 12.40
C ILE A 119 1.02 0.99 12.34
N ASP A 120 0.73 -0.29 12.20
CA ASP A 120 1.73 -1.35 12.09
C ASP A 120 2.55 -1.21 10.79
N ALA A 121 1.91 -0.86 9.66
CA ALA A 121 2.57 -0.55 8.40
C ALA A 121 3.60 0.57 8.52
N ILE A 122 3.18 1.69 9.14
CA ILE A 122 4.05 2.85 9.34
C ILE A 122 5.20 2.48 10.29
N SER A 123 4.92 1.74 11.35
CA SER A 123 5.94 1.26 12.31
C SER A 123 6.96 0.36 11.64
N LYS A 124 6.51 -0.58 10.79
CA LYS A 124 7.39 -1.46 9.99
C LYS A 124 8.27 -0.65 9.03
N ALA A 125 7.68 0.34 8.34
CA ALA A 125 8.42 1.23 7.45
C ALA A 125 9.49 2.03 8.20
N MET A 126 9.20 2.56 9.40
CA MET A 126 10.17 3.28 10.22
C MET A 126 11.38 2.45 10.63
N MET A 127 11.26 1.12 10.71
CA MET A 127 12.41 0.22 10.98
C MET A 127 13.29 0.00 9.75
N ILE A 128 12.76 0.24 8.54
CA ILE A 128 13.46 0.02 7.26
C ILE A 128 14.23 1.27 6.84
N VAL A 129 13.63 2.45 7.07
CA VAL A 129 14.14 3.73 6.54
C VAL A 129 15.17 4.39 7.45
N ASP A 130 16.15 5.04 6.84
CA ASP A 130 17.09 5.97 7.47
C ASP A 130 16.77 7.45 7.13
N ASP A 131 17.59 8.39 7.55
CA ASP A 131 17.36 9.82 7.35
C ASP A 131 17.56 10.27 5.89
N GLU A 132 18.25 9.47 5.07
CA GLU A 132 18.51 9.73 3.65
C GLU A 132 17.47 9.05 2.74
N THR A 133 16.64 8.16 3.30
CA THR A 133 15.62 7.43 2.52
C THR A 133 14.59 8.40 1.95
N LYS A 134 14.36 8.30 0.63
CA LYS A 134 13.25 9.00 -0.05
C LYS A 134 12.01 8.12 0.03
N ILE A 135 10.91 8.68 0.55
CA ILE A 135 9.68 7.92 0.74
C ILE A 135 8.63 8.42 -0.25
N ILE A 136 8.17 7.53 -1.12
CA ILE A 136 7.09 7.79 -2.08
C ILE A 136 5.78 7.41 -1.40
N PRO A 137 4.91 8.39 -1.05
CA PRO A 137 3.57 8.11 -0.53
C PRO A 137 2.65 7.67 -1.67
N GLY A 138 1.50 7.07 -1.34
CA GLY A 138 0.43 6.90 -2.32
C GLY A 138 -0.12 8.25 -2.79
N HIS A 139 -0.28 9.18 -1.84
CA HIS A 139 -0.78 10.53 -2.10
C HIS A 139 0.02 11.58 -1.34
N GLY A 140 0.25 12.72 -1.98
CA GLY A 140 0.99 13.85 -1.43
C GLY A 140 2.39 13.99 -2.03
N SER A 141 3.20 14.86 -1.45
CA SER A 141 4.57 15.12 -1.89
C SER A 141 5.53 14.02 -1.44
N LEU A 142 6.66 13.88 -2.11
CA LEU A 142 7.75 13.02 -1.65
C LEU A 142 8.04 13.29 -0.18
N GLY A 143 8.19 12.24 0.60
CA GLY A 143 8.37 12.30 2.04
C GLY A 143 9.77 11.88 2.49
N THR A 144 10.04 12.20 3.75
CA THR A 144 11.22 11.82 4.50
C THR A 144 10.82 10.98 5.70
N LYS A 145 11.80 10.39 6.40
CA LYS A 145 11.57 9.72 7.69
C LYS A 145 10.91 10.66 8.73
N ALA A 146 11.27 11.93 8.73
CA ALA A 146 10.66 12.91 9.64
C ALA A 146 9.17 13.13 9.34
N ASP A 147 8.78 13.16 8.06
CA ASP A 147 7.37 13.24 7.64
C ASP A 147 6.61 11.98 8.05
N LEU A 148 7.22 10.82 7.88
CA LEU A 148 6.63 9.54 8.29
C LEU A 148 6.40 9.46 9.81
N ILE A 149 7.36 9.92 10.62
CA ILE A 149 7.23 10.01 12.08
C ILE A 149 6.08 10.96 12.46
N LYS A 150 5.98 12.12 11.80
CA LYS A 150 4.87 13.06 12.01
C LYS A 150 3.52 12.42 11.67
N TYR A 151 3.43 11.74 10.53
CA TYR A 151 2.23 11.05 10.11
C TYR A 151 1.82 9.96 11.11
N HIS A 152 2.76 9.13 11.57
CA HIS A 152 2.53 8.12 12.60
C HIS A 152 1.92 8.72 13.86
N ARG A 153 2.51 9.81 14.39
CA ARG A 153 1.99 10.49 15.59
C ARG A 153 0.56 10.95 15.43
N VAL A 154 0.21 11.51 14.26
CA VAL A 154 -1.16 11.97 13.97
C VAL A 154 -2.13 10.79 13.93
N VAL A 155 -1.79 9.70 13.22
CA VAL A 155 -2.66 8.52 13.12
C VAL A 155 -2.89 7.88 14.49
N VAL A 156 -1.83 7.70 15.29
CA VAL A 156 -1.94 7.15 16.65
C VAL A 156 -2.77 8.06 17.56
N ALA A 157 -2.53 9.38 17.56
CA ALA A 157 -3.28 10.31 18.39
C ALA A 157 -4.78 10.31 18.08
N VAL A 158 -5.15 10.25 16.79
CA VAL A 158 -6.57 10.14 16.38
C VAL A 158 -7.15 8.81 16.82
N PHE A 159 -6.43 7.71 16.61
CA PHE A 159 -6.88 6.37 16.99
C PHE A 159 -7.14 6.25 18.50
N GLU A 160 -6.20 6.67 19.34
CA GLU A 160 -6.36 6.63 20.79
C GLU A 160 -7.45 7.59 21.28
N GLY A 161 -7.53 8.82 20.73
CA GLY A 161 -8.59 9.77 21.08
C GLY A 161 -10.00 9.24 20.75
N VAL A 162 -10.17 8.55 19.62
CA VAL A 162 -11.45 7.91 19.28
C VAL A 162 -11.76 6.75 20.24
N LYS A 163 -10.78 5.90 20.59
CA LYS A 163 -10.96 4.83 21.56
C LYS A 163 -11.39 5.37 22.93
N GLU A 164 -10.74 6.44 23.42
CA GLU A 164 -11.10 7.09 24.69
C GLU A 164 -12.51 7.68 24.65
N ALA A 165 -12.89 8.34 23.54
CA ALA A 165 -14.23 8.89 23.37
C ALA A 165 -15.31 7.80 23.39
N ILE A 166 -15.07 6.67 22.72
CA ILE A 166 -15.99 5.51 22.74
C ILE A 166 -16.11 4.91 24.17
N ALA A 167 -14.98 4.81 24.88
CA ALA A 167 -14.97 4.24 26.24
C ALA A 167 -15.65 5.13 27.29
N SER A 168 -15.71 6.44 27.03
CA SER A 168 -16.33 7.42 27.94
C SER A 168 -17.84 7.64 27.72
N GLY A 169 -18.44 7.12 26.66
CA GLY A 169 -19.88 7.22 26.31
C GLY A 169 -20.15 8.42 25.45
#